data_cc0c1b7439c1128f9fa7f4ee8dd94642
#
_entry.id   cc0c1b7439c1128f9fa7f4ee8dd94642
#
_cell.length_a   1.000
_cell.length_b   1.000
_cell.length_c   1.000
_cell.angle_alpha   90.00
_cell.angle_beta   90.00
_cell.angle_gamma   90.00
#
_symmetry.space_group_name_H-M   'P 1'
#
loop_
_entity.id
_entity.type
_entity.pdbx_description
1 polymer ?
#
loop_
_entity_poly.entity_id
_entity_poly.type
_entity_poly.pdbx_seq_one_letter_code
_entity_poly.pdbx_strand_id
1 'polypeptide(L)'
;MKKIRITKKSINQIHKFTGIAVCVFLIHLSITGIFLNHTEDLSLDEKYPASPIILALYNISIPNKAESFSVDNNFISRFGDQVFIENQPVVKSEEPIIGSVFSQQILFIAFQNEMVLLTQEGELIERVTSAAGIPENIEKLGASEDIIYLKS
;
A
#
# COMPACT_ATOMS: atom_id res chain seq x y z
N MET A 1 -17.30 43.76 35.84
CA MET A 1 -16.10 43.31 35.10
C MET A 1 -14.91 43.29 36.00
N LYS A 2 -14.28 42.11 36.27
CA LYS A 2 -13.10 41.97 37.16
C LYS A 2 -11.84 42.40 36.38
N LYS A 3 -11.21 43.49 36.82
CA LYS A 3 -9.99 44.02 36.23
C LYS A 3 -8.82 43.09 36.64
N ILE A 4 -8.26 42.31 35.69
CA ILE A 4 -7.09 41.44 35.90
C ILE A 4 -5.86 42.33 36.04
N ARG A 5 -5.28 42.42 37.22
CA ARG A 5 -4.01 43.14 37.46
C ARG A 5 -2.85 42.22 37.12
N ILE A 6 -2.26 42.42 35.94
CA ILE A 6 -1.04 41.71 35.50
C ILE A 6 0.17 42.35 36.25
N THR A 7 0.86 41.55 37.09
CA THR A 7 2.02 42.00 37.83
C THR A 7 3.31 41.69 36.99
N LYS A 8 4.40 42.49 37.20
CA LYS A 8 5.72 42.24 36.61
C LYS A 8 6.19 40.80 36.82
N LYS A 9 5.91 40.21 37.97
CA LYS A 9 6.24 38.82 38.31
C LYS A 9 5.51 37.83 37.40
N SER A 10 4.23 38.08 37.11
CA SER A 10 3.43 37.24 36.22
C SER A 10 3.93 37.31 34.77
N ILE A 11 4.32 38.49 34.28
CA ILE A 11 4.87 38.67 32.94
C ILE A 11 6.18 37.89 32.80
N ASN A 12 7.09 37.99 33.77
CA ASN A 12 8.36 37.27 33.74
C ASN A 12 8.18 35.74 33.81
N GLN A 13 7.20 35.24 34.53
CA GLN A 13 6.88 33.82 34.57
C GLN A 13 6.33 33.35 33.19
N ILE A 14 5.38 34.05 32.64
CA ILE A 14 4.84 33.74 31.31
C ILE A 14 5.97 33.74 30.26
N HIS A 15 6.82 34.76 30.23
CA HIS A 15 7.93 34.86 29.32
C HIS A 15 8.90 33.66 29.46
N LYS A 16 9.20 33.25 30.70
CA LYS A 16 10.09 32.12 30.98
C LYS A 16 9.48 30.80 30.49
N PHE A 17 8.20 30.52 30.75
CA PHE A 17 7.53 29.32 30.30
C PHE A 17 7.36 29.28 28.78
N THR A 18 7.00 30.42 28.18
CA THR A 18 6.87 30.52 26.70
C THR A 18 8.25 30.31 26.05
N GLY A 19 9.33 30.91 26.60
CA GLY A 19 10.68 30.73 26.09
C GLY A 19 11.13 29.27 26.12
N ILE A 20 10.86 28.55 27.23
CA ILE A 20 11.18 27.13 27.35
C ILE A 20 10.35 26.32 26.33
N ALA A 21 9.06 26.56 26.20
CA ALA A 21 8.19 25.86 25.27
C ALA A 21 8.65 26.05 23.83
N VAL A 22 8.98 27.30 23.44
CA VAL A 22 9.52 27.59 22.10
C VAL A 22 10.86 26.92 21.86
N CYS A 23 11.76 26.92 22.87
CA CYS A 23 13.05 26.25 22.74
C CYS A 23 12.90 24.74 22.50
N VAL A 24 12.04 24.06 23.27
CA VAL A 24 11.74 22.62 23.09
C VAL A 24 11.17 22.37 21.70
N PHE A 25 10.26 23.22 21.24
CA PHE A 25 9.66 23.11 19.90
C PHE A 25 10.69 23.27 18.78
N LEU A 26 11.61 24.25 18.92
CA LEU A 26 12.70 24.47 17.95
C LEU A 26 13.67 23.28 17.90
N ILE A 27 14.02 22.72 19.06
CA ILE A 27 14.85 21.50 19.11
C ILE A 27 14.16 20.34 18.40
N HIS A 28 12.87 20.15 18.65
CA HIS A 28 12.09 19.10 17.98
C HIS A 28 12.06 19.29 16.46
N LEU A 29 11.80 20.52 15.99
CA LEU A 29 11.84 20.84 14.55
C LEU A 29 13.22 20.62 13.93
N SER A 30 14.29 20.96 14.66
CA SER A 30 15.66 20.74 14.17
C SER A 30 15.96 19.26 14.02
N ILE A 31 15.59 18.44 15.00
CA ILE A 31 15.78 16.99 14.94
C ILE A 31 14.98 16.37 13.80
N THR A 32 13.69 16.75 13.67
CA THR A 32 12.86 16.24 12.57
C THR A 32 13.35 16.68 11.21
N GLY A 33 13.86 17.91 11.09
CA GLY A 33 14.49 18.42 9.86
C GLY A 33 15.74 17.63 9.47
N ILE A 34 16.59 17.26 10.44
CA ILE A 34 17.75 16.40 10.19
C ILE A 34 17.31 15.03 9.69
N PHE A 35 16.32 14.39 10.33
CA PHE A 35 15.80 13.10 9.88
C PHE A 35 15.24 13.14 8.46
N LEU A 36 14.49 14.20 8.13
CA LEU A 36 13.93 14.37 6.79
C LEU A 36 14.99 14.63 5.73
N ASN A 37 16.09 15.33 6.09
CA ASN A 37 17.18 15.61 5.14
C ASN A 37 18.10 14.40 4.92
N HIS A 38 18.11 13.44 5.84
CA HIS A 38 18.92 12.22 5.78
C HIS A 38 18.05 10.95 5.67
N THR A 39 16.94 11.04 4.96
CA THR A 39 15.97 9.94 4.84
C THR A 39 16.61 8.69 4.23
N GLU A 40 17.40 8.85 3.16
CA GLU A 40 18.12 7.76 2.49
C GLU A 40 19.23 7.19 3.38
N ASP A 41 20.08 8.04 3.97
CA ASP A 41 21.20 7.62 4.83
C ASP A 41 20.71 6.81 6.05
N LEU A 42 19.51 7.11 6.55
CA LEU A 42 18.89 6.46 7.70
C LEU A 42 17.94 5.33 7.29
N SER A 43 17.79 5.06 6.00
CA SER A 43 16.84 4.09 5.42
C SER A 43 15.43 4.27 5.99
N LEU A 44 14.96 5.50 6.13
CA LEU A 44 13.65 5.82 6.69
C LEU A 44 12.52 5.54 5.69
N ASP A 45 12.82 5.57 4.41
CA ASP A 45 11.98 5.20 3.28
C ASP A 45 11.66 3.70 3.25
N GLU A 46 12.56 2.86 3.79
CA GLU A 46 12.36 1.41 3.92
C GLU A 46 11.65 1.01 5.23
N LYS A 47 11.49 1.94 6.18
CA LYS A 47 10.90 1.66 7.49
C LYS A 47 9.44 2.10 7.56
N TYR A 48 8.56 1.15 7.44
CA TYR A 48 7.12 1.40 7.56
C TYR A 48 6.66 1.28 9.02
N PRO A 49 5.88 2.24 9.52
CA PRO A 49 5.33 2.16 10.87
C PRO A 49 4.32 1.01 10.96
N ALA A 50 4.70 -0.06 11.65
CA ALA A 50 3.85 -1.22 11.89
C ALA A 50 2.96 -1.06 13.14
N SER A 51 2.94 0.13 13.78
CA SER A 51 2.13 0.36 14.97
C SER A 51 0.64 0.38 14.63
N PRO A 52 -0.19 -0.49 15.23
CA PRO A 52 -1.64 -0.52 14.98
C PRO A 52 -2.33 0.82 15.28
N ILE A 53 -1.80 1.58 16.26
CA ILE A 53 -2.34 2.89 16.63
C ILE A 53 -2.11 3.91 15.53
N ILE A 54 -0.91 3.91 14.92
CA ILE A 54 -0.58 4.82 13.81
C ILE A 54 -1.41 4.47 12.59
N LEU A 55 -1.49 3.18 12.25
CA LEU A 55 -2.29 2.71 11.11
C LEU A 55 -3.77 3.06 11.27
N ALA A 56 -4.33 2.87 12.48
CA ALA A 56 -5.71 3.25 12.78
C ALA A 56 -5.95 4.77 12.67
N LEU A 57 -4.98 5.61 13.07
CA LEU A 57 -5.07 7.07 12.96
C LEU A 57 -5.17 7.52 11.49
N TYR A 58 -4.49 6.81 10.58
CA TYR A 58 -4.53 7.07 9.15
C TYR A 58 -5.59 6.26 8.41
N ASN A 59 -6.45 5.55 9.14
CA ASN A 59 -7.50 4.68 8.57
C ASN A 59 -6.95 3.60 7.62
N ILE A 60 -5.74 3.11 7.91
CA ILE A 60 -5.08 2.04 7.17
C ILE A 60 -5.42 0.73 7.87
N SER A 61 -6.16 -0.14 7.19
CA SER A 61 -6.44 -1.50 7.65
C SER A 61 -5.41 -2.48 7.09
N ILE A 62 -4.83 -3.29 7.96
CA ILE A 62 -3.98 -4.41 7.52
C ILE A 62 -4.92 -5.54 7.10
N PRO A 63 -4.87 -6.02 5.85
CA PRO A 63 -5.68 -7.14 5.43
C PRO A 63 -5.31 -8.38 6.23
N ASN A 64 -6.33 -9.11 6.71
CA ASN A 64 -6.13 -10.30 7.54
C ASN A 64 -5.70 -11.54 6.73
N LYS A 65 -5.78 -11.47 5.40
CA LYS A 65 -5.41 -12.55 4.49
C LYS A 65 -4.55 -12.00 3.36
N ALA A 66 -3.46 -12.66 3.10
CA ALA A 66 -2.66 -12.52 1.91
C ALA A 66 -2.78 -13.81 1.10
N GLU A 67 -3.02 -13.69 -0.19
CA GLU A 67 -2.96 -14.78 -1.15
C GLU A 67 -1.69 -14.61 -1.97
N SER A 68 -0.94 -15.66 -2.19
CA SER A 68 0.29 -15.60 -2.99
C SER A 68 0.38 -16.79 -3.91
N PHE A 69 0.72 -16.54 -5.16
CA PHE A 69 0.90 -17.53 -6.21
C PHE A 69 2.28 -17.36 -6.85
N SER A 70 2.98 -18.44 -7.06
CA SER A 70 4.24 -18.45 -7.80
C SER A 70 3.95 -18.74 -9.27
N VAL A 71 4.44 -17.87 -10.16
CA VAL A 71 4.33 -18.03 -11.62
C VAL A 71 5.70 -17.79 -12.21
N ASP A 72 6.29 -18.85 -12.77
CA ASP A 72 7.69 -18.85 -13.21
C ASP A 72 8.63 -18.37 -12.09
N ASN A 73 9.30 -17.24 -12.29
CA ASN A 73 10.22 -16.64 -11.32
C ASN A 73 9.58 -15.50 -10.50
N ASN A 74 8.31 -15.18 -10.74
CA ASN A 74 7.63 -14.05 -10.10
C ASN A 74 6.61 -14.52 -9.06
N PHE A 75 6.41 -13.72 -8.02
CA PHE A 75 5.35 -13.91 -7.03
C PHE A 75 4.24 -12.91 -7.27
N ILE A 76 3.02 -13.42 -7.42
CA ILE A 76 1.81 -12.61 -7.47
C ILE A 76 1.17 -12.70 -6.10
N SER A 77 0.96 -11.57 -5.47
CA SER A 77 0.37 -11.49 -4.13
C SER A 77 -0.85 -10.58 -4.15
N ARG A 78 -1.85 -10.91 -3.37
CA ARG A 78 -3.03 -10.08 -3.17
C ARG A 78 -3.17 -9.72 -1.70
N PHE A 79 -3.32 -8.43 -1.44
CA PHE A 79 -3.59 -7.87 -0.11
C PHE A 79 -4.85 -7.00 -0.18
N GLY A 80 -5.93 -7.45 0.41
CA GLY A 80 -7.23 -6.79 0.29
C GLY A 80 -7.73 -6.81 -1.15
N ASP A 81 -7.93 -5.63 -1.74
CA ASP A 81 -8.32 -5.44 -3.15
C ASP A 81 -7.14 -5.20 -4.09
N GLN A 82 -5.93 -5.04 -3.56
CA GLN A 82 -4.74 -4.72 -4.36
C GLN A 82 -3.94 -5.97 -4.70
N VAL A 83 -3.62 -6.14 -5.98
CA VAL A 83 -2.74 -7.18 -6.50
C VAL A 83 -1.36 -6.61 -6.76
N PHE A 84 -0.34 -7.37 -6.40
CA PHE A 84 1.07 -7.04 -6.54
C PHE A 84 1.78 -8.11 -7.35
N ILE A 85 2.70 -7.70 -8.21
CA ILE A 85 3.74 -8.56 -8.76
C ILE A 85 5.01 -8.19 -8.04
N GLU A 86 5.58 -9.16 -7.30
CA GLU A 86 6.66 -8.93 -6.34
C GLU A 86 6.23 -7.86 -5.32
N ASN A 87 6.77 -6.63 -5.41
CA ASN A 87 6.44 -5.51 -4.52
C ASN A 87 5.74 -4.35 -5.24
N GLN A 88 5.42 -4.50 -6.52
CA GLN A 88 4.79 -3.44 -7.31
C GLN A 88 3.28 -3.65 -7.41
N PRO A 89 2.46 -2.67 -7.03
CA PRO A 89 1.01 -2.75 -7.20
C PRO A 89 0.66 -2.65 -8.70
N VAL A 90 -0.11 -3.61 -9.21
CA VAL A 90 -0.41 -3.69 -10.64
C VAL A 90 -1.89 -3.48 -10.95
N VAL A 91 -2.77 -4.09 -10.20
CA VAL A 91 -4.22 -4.02 -10.48
C VAL A 91 -5.02 -4.15 -9.18
N LYS A 92 -6.24 -3.62 -9.19
CA LYS A 92 -7.21 -3.82 -8.10
C LYS A 92 -8.29 -4.79 -8.55
N SER A 93 -8.62 -5.74 -7.66
CA SER A 93 -9.80 -6.61 -7.79
C SER A 93 -10.30 -7.00 -6.41
N GLU A 94 -11.62 -6.94 -6.21
CA GLU A 94 -12.27 -7.42 -4.98
C GLU A 94 -12.40 -8.93 -4.95
N GLU A 95 -12.26 -9.59 -6.11
CA GLU A 95 -12.38 -11.03 -6.25
C GLU A 95 -11.07 -11.77 -5.87
N PRO A 96 -11.15 -12.99 -5.35
CA PRO A 96 -9.97 -13.80 -5.07
C PRO A 96 -9.26 -14.20 -6.37
N ILE A 97 -7.93 -14.32 -6.30
CA ILE A 97 -7.14 -14.85 -7.41
C ILE A 97 -7.39 -16.37 -7.47
N ILE A 98 -7.86 -16.86 -8.60
CA ILE A 98 -8.07 -18.29 -8.86
C ILE A 98 -6.76 -18.94 -9.34
N GLY A 99 -6.00 -18.22 -10.14
CA GLY A 99 -4.73 -18.69 -10.66
C GLY A 99 -4.08 -17.65 -11.54
N SER A 100 -2.83 -17.94 -11.90
CA SER A 100 -2.07 -17.10 -12.81
C SER A 100 -1.17 -17.97 -13.68
N VAL A 101 -1.00 -17.59 -14.92
CA VAL A 101 -0.12 -18.25 -15.89
C VAL A 101 0.60 -17.21 -16.75
N PHE A 102 1.81 -17.54 -17.14
CA PHE A 102 2.59 -16.73 -18.08
C PHE A 102 2.67 -17.44 -19.42
N SER A 103 2.23 -16.79 -20.48
CA SER A 103 2.28 -17.33 -21.84
C SER A 103 2.47 -16.19 -22.83
N GLN A 104 3.32 -16.39 -23.86
CA GLN A 104 3.59 -15.41 -24.94
C GLN A 104 3.97 -14.00 -24.43
N GLN A 105 4.75 -13.91 -23.34
CA GLN A 105 5.16 -12.65 -22.71
C GLN A 105 4.00 -11.86 -22.06
N ILE A 106 2.85 -12.50 -21.88
CA ILE A 106 1.69 -11.95 -21.21
C ILE A 106 1.42 -12.73 -19.93
N LEU A 107 1.21 -12.02 -18.85
CA LEU A 107 0.77 -12.57 -17.59
C LEU A 107 -0.76 -12.54 -17.52
N PHE A 108 -1.35 -13.71 -17.42
CA PHE A 108 -2.80 -13.89 -17.23
C PHE A 108 -3.09 -14.14 -15.77
N ILE A 109 -3.94 -13.32 -15.17
CA ILE A 109 -4.42 -13.49 -13.79
C ILE A 109 -5.93 -13.71 -13.87
N ALA A 110 -6.40 -14.89 -13.46
CA ALA A 110 -7.82 -15.20 -13.41
C ALA A 110 -8.37 -14.91 -12.01
N PHE A 111 -9.45 -14.17 -11.99
CA PHE A 111 -10.35 -13.99 -10.85
C PHE A 111 -11.62 -14.81 -11.09
N GLN A 112 -12.58 -14.75 -10.17
CA GLN A 112 -13.77 -15.58 -10.28
C GLN A 112 -14.63 -15.27 -11.53
N ASN A 113 -14.75 -13.99 -11.92
CA ASN A 113 -15.60 -13.57 -13.03
C ASN A 113 -14.87 -12.65 -14.03
N GLU A 114 -13.60 -12.46 -13.87
CA GLU A 114 -12.78 -11.66 -14.77
C GLU A 114 -11.38 -12.27 -14.95
N MET A 115 -10.72 -11.92 -16.03
CA MET A 115 -9.32 -12.22 -16.28
C MET A 115 -8.60 -10.92 -16.64
N VAL A 116 -7.44 -10.71 -16.04
CA VAL A 116 -6.59 -9.56 -16.27
C VAL A 116 -5.34 -10.00 -17.01
N LEU A 117 -5.02 -9.29 -18.06
CA LEU A 117 -3.83 -9.48 -18.90
C LEU A 117 -2.86 -8.35 -18.59
N LEU A 118 -1.63 -8.71 -18.25
CA LEU A 118 -0.56 -7.76 -17.93
C LEU A 118 0.66 -8.05 -18.80
N THR A 119 1.46 -7.01 -19.06
CA THR A 119 2.80 -7.18 -19.63
C THR A 119 3.74 -7.83 -18.62
N GLN A 120 4.93 -8.21 -19.02
CA GLN A 120 5.96 -8.74 -18.14
C GLN A 120 6.37 -7.69 -17.08
N GLU A 121 6.27 -6.40 -17.40
CA GLU A 121 6.57 -5.28 -16.52
C GLU A 121 5.41 -4.96 -15.53
N GLY A 122 4.25 -5.65 -15.68
CA GLY A 122 3.07 -5.45 -14.84
C GLY A 122 2.12 -4.36 -15.33
N GLU A 123 2.29 -3.86 -16.56
CA GLU A 123 1.35 -2.90 -17.13
C GLU A 123 0.07 -3.59 -17.61
N LEU A 124 -1.07 -2.98 -17.34
CA LEU A 124 -2.37 -3.51 -17.74
C LEU A 124 -2.55 -3.44 -19.25
N ILE A 125 -2.72 -4.61 -19.87
CA ILE A 125 -3.06 -4.72 -21.29
C ILE A 125 -4.58 -4.67 -21.45
N GLU A 126 -5.28 -5.58 -20.77
CA GLU A 126 -6.72 -5.71 -20.91
C GLU A 126 -7.35 -6.35 -19.68
N ARG A 127 -8.63 -6.06 -19.48
CA ARG A 127 -9.49 -6.70 -18.50
C ARG A 127 -10.64 -7.37 -19.24
N VAL A 128 -10.69 -8.68 -19.20
CA VAL A 128 -11.64 -9.51 -19.94
C VAL A 128 -12.69 -10.05 -18.97
N THR A 129 -13.95 -9.86 -19.30
CA THR A 129 -15.09 -10.29 -18.47
C THR A 129 -16.00 -11.23 -19.27
N SER A 130 -17.10 -11.70 -18.68
CA SER A 130 -18.11 -12.52 -19.34
C SER A 130 -18.68 -11.88 -20.61
N ALA A 131 -18.72 -10.55 -20.70
CA ALA A 131 -19.12 -9.83 -21.91
C ALA A 131 -18.19 -10.09 -23.12
N ALA A 132 -16.94 -10.45 -22.85
CA ALA A 132 -15.96 -10.80 -23.87
C ALA A 132 -15.78 -12.32 -24.07
N GLY A 133 -16.67 -13.12 -23.48
CA GLY A 133 -16.74 -14.57 -23.70
C GLY A 133 -16.00 -15.42 -22.68
N ILE A 134 -15.54 -14.85 -21.55
CA ILE A 134 -15.01 -15.64 -20.44
C ILE A 134 -16.18 -16.30 -19.67
N PRO A 135 -16.05 -17.57 -19.24
CA PRO A 135 -17.06 -18.19 -18.39
C PRO A 135 -17.15 -17.48 -17.04
N GLU A 136 -18.34 -17.40 -16.49
CA GLU A 136 -18.56 -17.00 -15.11
C GLU A 136 -18.15 -18.12 -14.16
N ASN A 137 -17.78 -17.76 -12.93
CA ASN A 137 -17.34 -18.69 -11.88
C ASN A 137 -16.15 -19.56 -12.30
N ILE A 138 -15.06 -18.89 -12.71
CA ILE A 138 -13.81 -19.58 -13.03
C ILE A 138 -13.31 -20.30 -11.78
N GLU A 139 -13.08 -21.61 -11.89
CA GLU A 139 -12.55 -22.45 -10.82
C GLU A 139 -11.05 -22.73 -10.99
N LYS A 140 -10.58 -22.82 -12.23
CA LYS A 140 -9.18 -23.14 -12.54
C LYS A 140 -8.71 -22.43 -13.79
N LEU A 141 -7.43 -22.04 -13.76
CA LEU A 141 -6.68 -21.52 -14.90
C LEU A 141 -5.51 -22.47 -15.16
N GLY A 142 -5.26 -22.75 -16.41
CA GLY A 142 -4.09 -23.51 -16.87
C GLY A 142 -3.63 -23.02 -18.24
N ALA A 143 -2.37 -23.29 -18.56
CA ALA A 143 -1.83 -23.07 -19.89
C ALA A 143 -1.12 -24.33 -20.39
N SER A 144 -1.23 -24.57 -21.69
CA SER A 144 -0.43 -25.58 -22.39
C SER A 144 -0.01 -25.01 -23.73
N GLU A 145 1.29 -24.94 -23.96
CA GLU A 145 1.87 -24.25 -25.12
C GLU A 145 1.32 -22.81 -25.22
N ASP A 146 0.56 -22.52 -26.27
CA ASP A 146 0.00 -21.19 -26.55
C ASP A 146 -1.51 -21.08 -26.21
N ILE A 147 -2.08 -22.07 -25.54
CA ILE A 147 -3.52 -22.12 -25.25
C ILE A 147 -3.75 -21.95 -23.74
N ILE A 148 -4.62 -21.02 -23.42
CA ILE A 148 -5.10 -20.79 -22.06
C ILE A 148 -6.41 -21.55 -21.87
N TYR A 149 -6.49 -22.35 -20.82
CA TYR A 149 -7.64 -23.15 -20.44
C TYR A 149 -8.30 -22.56 -19.21
N LEU A 150 -9.60 -22.31 -19.30
CA LEU A 150 -10.42 -21.93 -18.16
C LEU A 150 -11.40 -23.06 -17.89
N LYS A 151 -11.54 -23.40 -16.60
CA LYS A 151 -12.60 -24.29 -16.12
C LYS A 151 -13.53 -23.48 -15.21
N SER A 152 -14.78 -23.50 -15.51
CA SER A 152 -15.88 -23.02 -14.68
C SER A 152 -16.70 -24.17 -14.13
#